data_7b2247856dae98613592fb73c82eca29
#
_entry.id   7b2247856dae98613592fb73c82eca29
#
_cell.length_a   1.000
_cell.length_b   1.000
_cell.length_c   1.000
_cell.angle_alpha   90.00
_cell.angle_beta   90.00
_cell.angle_gamma   90.00
#
_symmetry.space_group_name_H-M   'P 1'
#
loop_
_entity.id
_entity.type
_entity.pdbx_description
1 polymer ?
#
loop_
_entity_poly.entity_id
_entity_poly.type
_entity_poly.pdbx_seq_one_letter_code
_entity_poly.pdbx_strand_id
1 'polypeptide(L)'
;PDAEDRAIQAVYDANRWGVGDQTVDSKWGGGQSISALAGKMGDETRNNMYDKYYKAIGCQDKWAKGGSDNGKHYLMNWYTSWGGAMDGSWAWQIGASHCHEFYQNPLAAYALVNDSALNAGMKAQGATEDFEASLSRQMELYLWLMSKDGPIAGGCTNSWNGRYEQYPSGQATFYNMAYLEHPVYADPGSNHWIGNQVWAVQRLAELYYVVKSDNANDPQVGKTGLKLSEALEKILDRWVGWFMDNTILGKANGEKTFSAKYEPYDTTETEFTIPDLSKGITDDGESFSIPSSLIWSGQPNDWKGTYQDNNNLTCTIVGYGDGDLGCVSSLANTLIYYAKAKGVATSDMAAAKTSYENKTTASAASATELAQQSLYLGKQLLDREWNKYRDDIGLGVSDHNTNLKRLWETKLALPDGTRANGENKVLSASRYTGTMPNGDTVKDGVAFVDIRSNYKDTTGEYMSKDANGKTMYDYAKECYDAKGNTDDYYFTLHRFWHAGDIMMALGTMYELYPDMSVNDDDTPSKDLVVTPSDIEITVGESETLKPNQTGCTF
;
A
#
# COMPACT_ATOMS: atom_id res chain seq x y z
N PRO A 1 -9.43 -7.36 -0.73
CA PRO A 1 -8.79 -8.00 0.44
C PRO A 1 -7.80 -7.08 1.16
N ASP A 2 -7.23 -6.09 0.48
CA ASP A 2 -6.18 -5.27 1.10
C ASP A 2 -6.64 -4.56 2.38
N ALA A 3 -7.82 -3.97 2.39
CA ALA A 3 -8.36 -3.30 3.57
C ALA A 3 -8.65 -4.27 4.72
N GLU A 4 -9.20 -5.43 4.41
CA GLU A 4 -9.51 -6.49 5.39
C GLU A 4 -8.23 -7.06 6.00
N ASP A 5 -7.24 -7.37 5.18
CA ASP A 5 -5.96 -7.88 5.65
C ASP A 5 -5.20 -6.84 6.48
N ARG A 6 -5.26 -5.54 6.10
CA ARG A 6 -4.70 -4.45 6.92
C ARG A 6 -5.44 -4.27 8.24
N ALA A 7 -6.75 -4.46 8.27
CA ALA A 7 -7.50 -4.40 9.53
C ALA A 7 -7.12 -5.57 10.46
N ILE A 8 -6.92 -6.77 9.93
CA ILE A 8 -6.41 -7.93 10.68
C ILE A 8 -5.01 -7.62 11.22
N GLN A 9 -4.13 -7.10 10.39
CA GLN A 9 -2.78 -6.66 10.80
C GLN A 9 -2.84 -5.64 11.93
N ALA A 10 -3.67 -4.59 11.80
CA ALA A 10 -3.79 -3.54 12.81
C ALA A 10 -4.26 -4.08 14.17
N VAL A 11 -5.19 -5.03 14.18
CA VAL A 11 -5.65 -5.70 15.42
C VAL A 11 -4.53 -6.54 16.03
N TYR A 12 -3.79 -7.27 15.20
CA TYR A 12 -2.63 -8.03 15.66
C TYR A 12 -1.55 -7.13 16.26
N ASP A 13 -1.27 -6.00 15.64
CA ASP A 13 -0.28 -5.03 16.14
C ASP A 13 -0.73 -4.41 17.46
N ALA A 14 -2.01 -4.03 17.58
CA ALA A 14 -2.56 -3.53 18.83
C ALA A 14 -2.42 -4.55 19.97
N ASN A 15 -2.65 -5.82 19.68
CA ASN A 15 -2.45 -6.90 20.67
C ASN A 15 -0.98 -7.04 21.07
N ARG A 16 -0.06 -7.01 20.11
CA ARG A 16 1.40 -7.08 20.36
C ARG A 16 1.91 -5.90 21.17
N TRP A 17 1.38 -4.71 20.92
CA TRP A 17 1.80 -3.48 21.60
C TRP A 17 1.08 -3.24 22.92
N GLY A 18 0.31 -4.21 23.39
CA GLY A 18 -0.28 -4.21 24.72
C GLY A 18 -1.52 -3.34 24.89
N VAL A 19 -2.14 -2.91 23.78
CA VAL A 19 -3.44 -2.21 23.83
C VAL A 19 -4.53 -3.12 24.40
N GLY A 20 -4.35 -4.43 24.19
CA GLY A 20 -5.29 -5.44 24.64
C GLY A 20 -6.52 -5.56 23.74
N ASP A 21 -7.23 -6.67 23.92
CA ASP A 21 -8.41 -6.96 23.12
C ASP A 21 -9.62 -6.20 23.66
N GLN A 22 -10.13 -5.28 22.87
CA GLN A 22 -11.27 -4.44 23.21
C GLN A 22 -12.59 -5.11 22.80
N THR A 23 -13.64 -4.83 23.56
CA THR A 23 -15.00 -5.30 23.24
C THR A 23 -15.77 -4.21 22.51
N VAL A 24 -16.36 -4.58 21.38
CA VAL A 24 -17.16 -3.65 20.58
C VAL A 24 -18.49 -3.35 21.26
N ASP A 25 -18.89 -2.07 21.25
CA ASP A 25 -20.20 -1.62 21.72
C ASP A 25 -21.33 -2.47 21.11
N SER A 26 -22.37 -2.70 21.91
CA SER A 26 -23.56 -3.45 21.50
C SER A 26 -24.23 -2.94 20.23
N LYS A 27 -24.06 -1.65 19.91
CA LYS A 27 -24.50 -1.03 18.65
C LYS A 27 -23.84 -1.62 17.39
N TRP A 28 -22.58 -2.07 17.49
CA TRP A 28 -21.74 -2.38 16.33
C TRP A 28 -21.28 -3.83 16.26
N GLY A 29 -21.48 -4.59 17.28
CA GLY A 29 -20.98 -5.96 17.30
C GLY A 29 -21.43 -6.81 18.48
N GLY A 30 -22.25 -6.26 19.38
CA GLY A 30 -22.92 -7.04 20.40
C GLY A 30 -22.04 -7.72 21.44
N GLY A 31 -20.98 -7.07 21.92
CA GLY A 31 -20.10 -7.62 22.96
C GLY A 31 -19.05 -8.61 22.45
N GLN A 32 -18.79 -8.66 21.15
CA GLN A 32 -17.68 -9.42 20.59
C GLN A 32 -16.36 -8.64 20.75
N SER A 33 -15.27 -9.35 20.97
CA SER A 33 -13.96 -8.74 20.96
C SER A 33 -13.53 -8.32 19.55
N ILE A 34 -12.69 -7.31 19.44
CA ILE A 34 -12.13 -6.84 18.17
C ILE A 34 -11.32 -7.96 17.51
N SER A 35 -10.53 -8.71 18.30
CA SER A 35 -9.79 -9.86 17.80
C SER A 35 -10.68 -10.96 17.23
N ALA A 36 -11.82 -11.24 17.87
CA ALA A 36 -12.79 -12.20 17.36
C ALA A 36 -13.42 -11.73 16.04
N LEU A 37 -13.66 -10.42 15.89
CA LEU A 37 -14.15 -9.84 14.63
C LEU A 37 -13.09 -9.88 13.53
N ALA A 38 -11.83 -9.60 13.85
CA ALA A 38 -10.72 -9.72 12.90
C ALA A 38 -10.53 -11.18 12.44
N GLY A 39 -10.62 -12.15 13.35
CA GLY A 39 -10.64 -13.57 12.98
C GLY A 39 -11.81 -13.95 12.07
N LYS A 40 -13.00 -13.42 12.35
CA LYS A 40 -14.17 -13.60 11.48
C LYS A 40 -13.98 -12.95 10.11
N MET A 41 -13.30 -11.81 10.04
CA MET A 41 -12.89 -11.21 8.77
C MET A 41 -11.92 -12.13 8.01
N GLY A 42 -11.04 -12.85 8.71
CA GLY A 42 -10.21 -13.90 8.13
C GLY A 42 -11.03 -14.99 7.44
N ASP A 43 -12.13 -15.46 8.03
CA ASP A 43 -13.03 -16.42 7.36
C ASP A 43 -13.56 -15.87 6.02
N GLU A 44 -13.80 -14.57 5.93
CA GLU A 44 -14.30 -13.92 4.73
C GLU A 44 -13.19 -13.75 3.67
N THR A 45 -11.99 -13.31 4.07
CA THR A 45 -10.88 -13.09 3.12
C THR A 45 -10.39 -14.39 2.46
N ARG A 46 -10.70 -15.57 3.01
CA ARG A 46 -10.45 -16.86 2.34
C ARG A 46 -11.10 -16.95 0.96
N ASN A 47 -12.19 -16.19 0.71
CA ASN A 47 -12.81 -16.13 -0.61
C ASN A 47 -11.85 -15.58 -1.67
N ASN A 48 -10.85 -14.81 -1.28
CA ASN A 48 -9.83 -14.28 -2.20
C ASN A 48 -8.82 -15.34 -2.66
N MET A 49 -8.71 -16.45 -1.94
CA MET A 49 -7.83 -17.57 -2.31
C MET A 49 -8.41 -18.46 -3.40
N TYR A 50 -9.57 -18.09 -3.95
CA TYR A 50 -10.38 -18.96 -4.78
C TYR A 50 -10.73 -18.32 -6.12
N ASP A 51 -10.61 -19.10 -7.19
CA ASP A 51 -11.11 -18.74 -8.51
C ASP A 51 -12.11 -19.80 -8.99
N LYS A 52 -13.32 -19.36 -9.33
CA LYS A 52 -14.40 -20.21 -9.83
C LYS A 52 -14.00 -21.10 -11.01
N TYR A 53 -13.15 -20.58 -11.90
CA TYR A 53 -12.69 -21.28 -13.08
C TYR A 53 -11.40 -22.07 -12.88
N TYR A 54 -10.91 -22.09 -11.65
CA TYR A 54 -9.71 -22.78 -11.26
C TYR A 54 -10.10 -24.15 -10.68
N LYS A 55 -10.09 -25.20 -11.50
CA LYS A 55 -10.52 -26.55 -11.11
C LYS A 55 -9.55 -27.20 -10.13
N ALA A 56 -8.31 -26.96 -10.34
CA ALA A 56 -7.19 -27.27 -9.46
C ALA A 56 -6.13 -26.20 -9.66
N ILE A 57 -5.15 -26.09 -8.80
CA ILE A 57 -4.04 -25.15 -9.02
C ILE A 57 -3.45 -25.42 -10.41
N GLY A 58 -3.44 -24.39 -11.26
CA GLY A 58 -2.98 -24.48 -12.64
C GLY A 58 -4.01 -24.87 -13.69
N CYS A 59 -5.28 -24.88 -13.35
CA CYS A 59 -6.33 -25.11 -14.34
C CYS A 59 -6.46 -23.90 -15.27
N GLN A 60 -6.31 -24.13 -16.58
CA GLN A 60 -6.47 -23.12 -17.63
C GLN A 60 -7.77 -23.27 -18.42
N ASP A 61 -8.67 -24.15 -17.98
CA ASP A 61 -9.94 -24.37 -18.63
C ASP A 61 -11.01 -23.44 -18.03
N LYS A 62 -11.37 -22.41 -18.78
CA LYS A 62 -12.41 -21.45 -18.40
C LYS A 62 -13.79 -22.06 -18.15
N TRP A 63 -14.02 -23.26 -18.63
CA TRP A 63 -15.27 -24.00 -18.42
C TRP A 63 -15.20 -24.98 -17.26
N ALA A 64 -14.00 -25.19 -16.70
CA ALA A 64 -13.88 -25.99 -15.52
C ALA A 64 -14.68 -25.36 -14.39
N LYS A 65 -15.46 -26.17 -13.70
CA LYS A 65 -16.13 -25.74 -12.48
C LYS A 65 -15.11 -25.72 -11.37
N GLY A 66 -14.69 -24.52 -10.99
CA GLY A 66 -14.01 -24.29 -9.73
C GLY A 66 -14.96 -24.61 -8.59
N GLY A 67 -14.52 -24.45 -7.40
CA GLY A 67 -15.31 -24.62 -6.22
C GLY A 67 -14.64 -25.57 -5.23
N SER A 68 -14.96 -25.35 -3.97
CA SER A 68 -14.32 -26.05 -2.87
C SER A 68 -12.78 -26.03 -2.97
N ASP A 69 -12.12 -27.06 -2.49
CA ASP A 69 -10.67 -27.11 -2.37
C ASP A 69 -9.92 -27.16 -3.71
N ASN A 70 -10.58 -27.57 -4.78
CA ASN A 70 -9.96 -27.66 -6.10
C ASN A 70 -9.78 -26.30 -6.81
N GLY A 71 -10.45 -25.26 -6.35
CA GLY A 71 -10.35 -23.90 -6.90
C GLY A 71 -9.42 -22.98 -6.12
N LYS A 72 -8.81 -23.46 -5.03
CA LYS A 72 -7.96 -22.62 -4.18
C LYS A 72 -6.54 -22.52 -4.74
N HIS A 73 -6.08 -21.29 -4.96
CA HIS A 73 -4.69 -20.99 -5.31
C HIS A 73 -3.90 -20.41 -4.12
N TYR A 74 -4.57 -20.13 -3.00
CA TYR A 74 -4.00 -19.66 -1.74
C TYR A 74 -3.34 -18.28 -1.77
N LEU A 75 -3.46 -17.53 -2.86
CA LEU A 75 -3.02 -16.13 -2.96
C LEU A 75 -4.20 -15.19 -2.72
N MET A 76 -3.89 -13.97 -2.31
CA MET A 76 -4.90 -12.91 -2.27
C MET A 76 -5.13 -12.35 -3.67
N ASN A 77 -6.38 -12.34 -4.11
CA ASN A 77 -6.77 -11.74 -5.38
C ASN A 77 -6.70 -10.21 -5.32
N TRP A 78 -6.60 -9.60 -6.48
CA TRP A 78 -6.83 -8.16 -6.63
C TRP A 78 -8.21 -7.76 -6.12
N TYR A 79 -9.24 -8.46 -6.54
CA TYR A 79 -10.62 -8.30 -6.08
C TYR A 79 -11.41 -9.59 -6.26
N THR A 80 -12.52 -9.70 -5.55
CA THR A 80 -13.47 -10.79 -5.71
C THR A 80 -14.81 -10.26 -6.22
N SER A 81 -15.32 -10.85 -7.31
CA SER A 81 -16.66 -10.58 -7.82
C SER A 81 -17.59 -11.74 -7.47
N TRP A 82 -18.76 -11.41 -6.97
CA TRP A 82 -19.81 -12.38 -6.65
C TRP A 82 -21.18 -11.80 -6.93
N GLY A 83 -22.18 -12.68 -7.06
CA GLY A 83 -23.55 -12.27 -7.32
C GLY A 83 -24.50 -13.43 -7.31
N GLY A 84 -25.74 -13.15 -7.68
CA GLY A 84 -26.82 -14.11 -7.60
C GLY A 84 -27.52 -14.08 -6.24
N ALA A 85 -28.35 -15.08 -5.98
CA ALA A 85 -28.99 -15.25 -4.68
C ALA A 85 -28.05 -16.02 -3.76
N MET A 86 -27.83 -15.52 -2.56
CA MET A 86 -26.94 -16.15 -1.56
C MET A 86 -27.34 -17.58 -1.21
N ASP A 87 -28.63 -17.86 -1.28
CA ASP A 87 -29.25 -19.15 -0.99
C ASP A 87 -29.75 -19.87 -2.25
N GLY A 88 -29.52 -19.31 -3.42
CA GLY A 88 -30.05 -19.79 -4.68
C GLY A 88 -29.10 -20.67 -5.46
N SER A 89 -29.66 -21.54 -6.29
CA SER A 89 -28.91 -22.40 -7.19
C SER A 89 -28.11 -21.64 -8.26
N TRP A 90 -28.35 -20.35 -8.42
CA TRP A 90 -27.67 -19.46 -9.37
C TRP A 90 -26.68 -18.48 -8.69
N ALA A 91 -26.41 -18.65 -7.41
CA ALA A 91 -25.34 -17.91 -6.75
C ALA A 91 -23.99 -18.22 -7.42
N TRP A 92 -23.17 -17.20 -7.57
CA TRP A 92 -21.84 -17.33 -8.17
C TRP A 92 -20.83 -16.44 -7.48
N GLN A 93 -19.61 -16.91 -7.47
CA GLN A 93 -18.44 -16.15 -7.09
C GLN A 93 -17.40 -16.37 -8.19
N ILE A 94 -16.84 -15.28 -8.68
CA ILE A 94 -15.66 -15.29 -9.51
C ILE A 94 -14.60 -14.63 -8.65
N GLY A 95 -13.70 -15.41 -8.09
CA GLY A 95 -12.46 -14.87 -7.59
C GLY A 95 -11.76 -14.23 -8.77
N ALA A 96 -11.22 -13.04 -8.60
CA ALA A 96 -10.36 -12.50 -9.62
C ALA A 96 -9.15 -13.41 -9.75
N SER A 97 -8.87 -13.82 -10.96
CA SER A 97 -7.74 -14.70 -11.24
C SER A 97 -6.41 -13.95 -11.28
N HIS A 98 -6.39 -12.70 -10.84
CA HIS A 98 -5.24 -11.82 -10.86
C HIS A 98 -4.71 -11.67 -9.44
N CYS A 99 -3.47 -12.08 -9.22
CA CYS A 99 -2.79 -12.02 -7.93
C CYS A 99 -1.53 -11.17 -8.09
N HIS A 100 -1.57 -9.98 -7.54
CA HIS A 100 -0.46 -9.03 -7.55
C HIS A 100 0.30 -9.09 -6.23
N GLU A 101 1.62 -8.85 -6.22
CA GLU A 101 2.45 -8.87 -5.02
C GLU A 101 1.96 -7.86 -3.97
N PHE A 102 1.49 -6.70 -4.42
CA PHE A 102 0.98 -5.63 -3.57
C PHE A 102 -0.20 -6.05 -2.67
N TYR A 103 -1.06 -6.95 -3.16
CA TYR A 103 -2.24 -7.39 -2.41
C TYR A 103 -2.01 -8.59 -1.51
N GLN A 104 -0.80 -9.14 -1.50
CA GLN A 104 -0.43 -10.18 -0.56
C GLN A 104 -0.14 -9.56 0.81
N ASN A 105 -0.61 -10.19 1.88
CA ASN A 105 -0.29 -9.79 3.24
C ASN A 105 0.09 -11.02 4.09
N PRO A 106 1.35 -11.47 3.97
CA PRO A 106 1.82 -12.62 4.77
C PRO A 106 1.75 -12.38 6.28
N LEU A 107 1.84 -11.12 6.71
CA LEU A 107 1.72 -10.78 8.14
C LEU A 107 0.30 -11.04 8.67
N ALA A 108 -0.74 -10.66 7.91
CA ALA A 108 -2.12 -10.97 8.27
C ALA A 108 -2.36 -12.49 8.31
N ALA A 109 -1.86 -13.23 7.32
CA ALA A 109 -1.94 -14.68 7.31
C ALA A 109 -1.21 -15.30 8.52
N TYR A 110 -0.01 -14.81 8.85
CA TYR A 110 0.74 -15.24 10.03
C TYR A 110 -0.02 -14.96 11.33
N ALA A 111 -0.61 -13.77 11.45
CA ALA A 111 -1.38 -13.37 12.62
C ALA A 111 -2.59 -14.28 12.84
N LEU A 112 -3.37 -14.57 11.79
CA LEU A 112 -4.54 -15.45 11.86
C LEU A 112 -4.19 -16.89 12.28
N VAL A 113 -2.98 -17.35 11.95
CA VAL A 113 -2.51 -18.68 12.36
C VAL A 113 -1.98 -18.67 13.79
N ASN A 114 -1.21 -17.66 14.19
CA ASN A 114 -0.38 -17.69 15.40
C ASN A 114 -0.90 -16.86 16.58
N ASP A 115 -1.73 -15.84 16.36
CA ASP A 115 -2.40 -15.14 17.46
C ASP A 115 -3.62 -15.94 17.91
N SER A 116 -3.63 -16.33 19.18
CA SER A 116 -4.68 -17.21 19.71
C SER A 116 -6.07 -16.57 19.69
N ALA A 117 -6.18 -15.26 19.86
CA ALA A 117 -7.46 -14.55 19.89
C ALA A 117 -8.02 -14.38 18.47
N LEU A 118 -7.17 -14.04 17.49
CA LEU A 118 -7.56 -13.98 16.09
C LEU A 118 -7.91 -15.37 15.56
N ASN A 119 -7.08 -16.37 15.83
CA ASN A 119 -7.33 -17.76 15.41
C ASN A 119 -8.66 -18.29 15.94
N ALA A 120 -8.93 -18.08 17.23
CA ALA A 120 -10.19 -18.47 17.85
C ALA A 120 -11.41 -17.72 17.29
N GLY A 121 -11.21 -16.57 16.65
CA GLY A 121 -12.23 -15.79 15.95
C GLY A 121 -12.69 -16.44 14.64
N MET A 122 -11.81 -17.15 13.94
CA MET A 122 -12.17 -17.91 12.75
C MET A 122 -13.06 -19.10 13.13
N LYS A 123 -14.17 -19.27 12.43
CA LYS A 123 -15.18 -20.32 12.72
C LYS A 123 -15.36 -21.30 11.57
N ALA A 124 -14.89 -20.96 10.38
CA ALA A 124 -15.02 -21.83 9.24
C ALA A 124 -14.05 -23.00 9.32
N GLN A 125 -14.55 -24.19 8.98
CA GLN A 125 -13.72 -25.39 8.96
C GLN A 125 -12.55 -25.25 7.98
N GLY A 126 -11.34 -25.63 8.40
CA GLY A 126 -10.14 -25.57 7.59
C GLY A 126 -9.56 -24.16 7.40
N ALA A 127 -10.00 -23.17 8.21
CA ALA A 127 -9.53 -21.79 8.06
C ALA A 127 -8.05 -21.65 8.43
N THR A 128 -7.61 -22.26 9.51
CA THR A 128 -6.21 -22.22 9.95
C THR A 128 -5.29 -22.86 8.90
N GLU A 129 -5.65 -24.03 8.40
CA GLU A 129 -4.89 -24.74 7.36
C GLU A 129 -4.83 -23.95 6.05
N ASP A 130 -5.92 -23.25 5.69
CA ASP A 130 -5.92 -22.39 4.52
C ASP A 130 -4.96 -21.20 4.67
N PHE A 131 -4.88 -20.58 5.85
CA PHE A 131 -3.94 -19.48 6.09
C PHE A 131 -2.50 -19.95 6.26
N GLU A 132 -2.25 -21.14 6.80
CA GLU A 132 -0.91 -21.76 6.77
C GLU A 132 -0.44 -21.96 5.32
N ALA A 133 -1.30 -22.50 4.47
CA ALA A 133 -1.02 -22.68 3.05
C ALA A 133 -0.86 -21.34 2.33
N SER A 134 -1.68 -20.35 2.67
CA SER A 134 -1.63 -19.01 2.09
C SER A 134 -0.35 -18.27 2.47
N LEU A 135 0.04 -18.28 3.76
CA LEU A 135 1.30 -17.70 4.21
C LEU A 135 2.48 -18.24 3.39
N SER A 136 2.55 -19.56 3.28
CA SER A 136 3.59 -20.21 2.50
C SER A 136 3.55 -19.81 1.01
N ARG A 137 2.35 -19.81 0.40
CA ARG A 137 2.17 -19.49 -1.01
C ARG A 137 2.49 -18.04 -1.34
N GLN A 138 2.12 -17.11 -0.48
CA GLN A 138 2.44 -15.70 -0.62
C GLN A 138 3.97 -15.47 -0.55
N MET A 139 4.66 -16.14 0.37
CA MET A 139 6.12 -16.06 0.47
C MET A 139 6.82 -16.67 -0.76
N GLU A 140 6.31 -17.77 -1.29
CA GLU A 140 6.80 -18.34 -2.55
C GLU A 140 6.61 -17.38 -3.73
N LEU A 141 5.47 -16.63 -3.76
CA LEU A 141 5.20 -15.62 -4.79
C LEU A 141 6.23 -14.49 -4.74
N TYR A 142 6.52 -13.95 -3.57
CA TYR A 142 7.55 -12.90 -3.39
C TYR A 142 8.93 -13.38 -3.84
N LEU A 143 9.33 -14.59 -3.45
CA LEU A 143 10.59 -15.18 -3.88
C LEU A 143 10.65 -15.37 -5.40
N TRP A 144 9.53 -15.73 -6.01
CA TRP A 144 9.45 -15.93 -7.45
C TRP A 144 9.51 -14.61 -8.23
N LEU A 145 8.86 -13.55 -7.73
CA LEU A 145 8.77 -12.25 -8.41
C LEU A 145 9.98 -11.34 -8.17
N MET A 146 10.92 -11.74 -7.32
CA MET A 146 12.09 -10.94 -7.02
C MET A 146 12.97 -10.78 -8.25
N SER A 147 13.12 -9.53 -8.72
CA SER A 147 13.95 -9.21 -9.90
C SER A 147 15.44 -9.40 -9.62
N LYS A 148 16.22 -9.40 -10.69
CA LYS A 148 17.68 -9.38 -10.61
C LYS A 148 18.21 -8.22 -9.76
N ASP A 149 17.55 -7.08 -9.85
CA ASP A 149 18.00 -5.82 -9.24
C ASP A 149 17.54 -5.67 -7.78
N GLY A 150 16.51 -6.41 -7.35
CA GLY A 150 16.00 -6.39 -5.98
C GLY A 150 14.50 -6.12 -5.84
N PRO A 151 13.90 -5.15 -6.54
CA PRO A 151 12.45 -4.93 -6.52
C PRO A 151 11.64 -6.13 -7.00
N ILE A 152 10.40 -6.20 -6.56
CA ILE A 152 9.50 -7.32 -6.77
C ILE A 152 8.52 -6.98 -7.90
N ALA A 153 8.40 -7.82 -8.89
CA ALA A 153 7.70 -7.52 -10.14
C ALA A 153 6.33 -8.16 -10.23
N GLY A 154 5.31 -7.36 -10.29
CA GLY A 154 4.00 -7.76 -10.82
C GLY A 154 3.29 -8.87 -10.04
N GLY A 155 2.88 -9.89 -10.78
CA GLY A 155 2.12 -10.98 -10.21
C GLY A 155 1.85 -12.10 -11.21
N CYS A 156 0.75 -12.80 -11.00
CA CYS A 156 0.34 -13.90 -11.85
C CYS A 156 -1.18 -13.92 -12.08
N THR A 157 -1.58 -14.58 -13.14
CA THR A 157 -2.98 -14.74 -13.48
C THR A 157 -3.31 -16.11 -14.06
N ASN A 158 -4.50 -16.58 -13.75
CA ASN A 158 -5.13 -17.71 -14.46
C ASN A 158 -6.01 -17.22 -15.63
N SER A 159 -6.26 -15.92 -15.73
CA SER A 159 -7.13 -15.31 -16.74
C SER A 159 -6.34 -14.50 -17.77
N TRP A 160 -5.60 -15.20 -18.64
CA TRP A 160 -4.87 -14.54 -19.72
C TRP A 160 -5.80 -13.69 -20.58
N ASN A 161 -5.39 -12.45 -20.86
CA ASN A 161 -6.20 -11.43 -21.55
C ASN A 161 -7.57 -11.13 -20.89
N GLY A 162 -7.73 -11.46 -19.60
CA GLY A 162 -9.02 -11.32 -18.92
C GLY A 162 -10.11 -12.31 -19.39
N ARG A 163 -9.73 -13.35 -20.14
CA ARG A 163 -10.65 -14.26 -20.82
C ARG A 163 -10.37 -15.75 -20.62
N TYR A 164 -9.42 -16.09 -19.73
CA TYR A 164 -8.98 -17.48 -19.51
C TYR A 164 -8.45 -18.14 -20.78
N GLU A 165 -7.77 -17.36 -21.62
CA GLU A 165 -7.14 -17.83 -22.84
C GLU A 165 -5.84 -18.60 -22.56
N GLN A 166 -5.42 -19.41 -23.52
CA GLN A 166 -4.15 -20.12 -23.45
C GLN A 166 -2.97 -19.15 -23.43
N TYR A 167 -2.02 -19.36 -22.56
CA TYR A 167 -0.80 -18.54 -22.51
C TYR A 167 0.07 -18.74 -23.75
N PRO A 168 0.85 -17.73 -24.14
CA PRO A 168 1.90 -17.89 -25.12
C PRO A 168 2.91 -18.96 -24.72
N SER A 169 3.50 -19.62 -25.71
CA SER A 169 4.60 -20.56 -25.45
C SER A 169 5.79 -19.83 -24.86
N GLY A 170 6.39 -20.37 -23.79
CA GLY A 170 7.52 -19.77 -23.10
C GLY A 170 7.14 -18.73 -22.03
N GLN A 171 5.84 -18.56 -21.76
CA GLN A 171 5.37 -17.72 -20.66
C GLN A 171 5.74 -18.36 -19.32
N ALA A 172 6.45 -17.62 -18.47
CA ALA A 172 6.79 -18.07 -17.12
C ALA A 172 5.55 -18.28 -16.27
N THR A 173 5.58 -19.32 -15.43
CA THR A 173 4.43 -19.69 -14.63
C THR A 173 4.76 -19.91 -13.16
N PHE A 174 3.78 -19.56 -12.31
CA PHE A 174 3.74 -19.84 -10.88
C PHE A 174 2.55 -20.76 -10.59
N TYR A 175 2.79 -22.01 -10.27
CA TYR A 175 1.72 -23.02 -10.13
C TYR A 175 0.75 -22.99 -11.33
N ASN A 176 1.31 -22.90 -12.54
CA ASN A 176 0.63 -22.77 -13.83
C ASN A 176 -0.20 -21.49 -14.04
N MET A 177 -0.19 -20.53 -13.14
CA MET A 177 -0.64 -19.18 -13.41
C MET A 177 0.45 -18.40 -14.14
N ALA A 178 0.09 -17.68 -15.20
CA ALA A 178 1.05 -16.94 -16.01
C ALA A 178 1.56 -15.68 -15.29
N TYR A 179 2.85 -15.43 -15.40
CA TYR A 179 3.42 -14.14 -15.02
C TYR A 179 2.78 -13.01 -15.84
N LEU A 180 2.44 -11.93 -15.18
CA LEU A 180 2.15 -10.65 -15.80
C LEU A 180 2.80 -9.54 -15.00
N GLU A 181 3.44 -8.62 -15.70
CA GLU A 181 3.97 -7.39 -15.10
C GLU A 181 2.85 -6.56 -14.46
N HIS A 182 1.72 -6.47 -15.16
CA HIS A 182 0.49 -5.84 -14.67
C HIS A 182 -0.65 -6.85 -14.71
N PRO A 183 -0.80 -7.72 -13.70
CA PRO A 183 -1.81 -8.76 -13.70
C PRO A 183 -3.24 -8.23 -13.66
N VAL A 184 -3.41 -6.95 -13.38
CA VAL A 184 -4.70 -6.25 -13.44
C VAL A 184 -4.79 -5.50 -14.75
N TYR A 185 -5.34 -6.12 -15.76
CA TYR A 185 -5.40 -5.57 -17.13
C TYR A 185 -6.19 -4.26 -17.26
N ALA A 186 -7.02 -3.92 -16.29
CA ALA A 186 -7.75 -2.65 -16.25
C ALA A 186 -6.92 -1.49 -15.66
N ASP A 187 -5.76 -1.78 -15.06
CA ASP A 187 -4.86 -0.81 -14.46
C ASP A 187 -3.40 -1.13 -14.85
N PRO A 188 -3.04 -0.90 -16.11
CA PRO A 188 -1.74 -1.27 -16.65
C PRO A 188 -0.56 -0.54 -16.00
N GLY A 189 -0.79 0.64 -15.44
CA GLY A 189 0.25 1.41 -14.75
C GLY A 189 0.53 0.99 -13.31
N SER A 190 -0.21 0.01 -12.77
CA SER A 190 -0.14 -0.31 -11.34
C SER A 190 1.26 -0.69 -10.87
N ASN A 191 2.01 -1.45 -11.65
CA ASN A 191 3.36 -1.89 -11.28
C ASN A 191 4.48 -0.86 -11.59
N HIS A 192 4.15 0.27 -12.17
CA HIS A 192 5.11 1.35 -12.42
C HIS A 192 5.28 2.27 -11.20
N TRP A 193 4.29 2.37 -10.34
CA TRP A 193 4.33 3.23 -9.18
C TRP A 193 5.05 2.57 -8.00
N ILE A 194 5.94 3.33 -7.37
CA ILE A 194 6.78 2.82 -6.26
C ILE A 194 5.97 2.34 -5.06
N GLY A 195 4.74 2.82 -4.89
CA GLY A 195 3.86 2.40 -3.79
C GLY A 195 3.63 0.90 -3.76
N ASN A 196 3.61 0.24 -4.91
CA ASN A 196 3.49 -1.22 -4.96
C ASN A 196 4.66 -1.92 -4.27
N GLN A 197 5.85 -1.35 -4.33
CA GLN A 197 7.03 -1.87 -3.64
C GLN A 197 6.97 -1.61 -2.13
N VAL A 198 6.84 -0.35 -1.75
CA VAL A 198 7.02 0.06 -0.35
C VAL A 198 5.86 -0.38 0.54
N TRP A 199 4.62 -0.37 0.05
CA TRP A 199 3.47 -0.84 0.81
C TRP A 199 3.43 -2.36 0.95
N ALA A 200 3.85 -3.09 -0.08
CA ALA A 200 3.94 -4.54 0.00
C ALA A 200 5.03 -4.98 0.98
N VAL A 201 6.22 -4.39 0.88
CA VAL A 201 7.40 -4.88 1.59
C VAL A 201 7.46 -4.43 3.05
N GLN A 202 6.81 -3.33 3.44
CA GLN A 202 6.73 -2.96 4.86
C GLN A 202 6.10 -4.08 5.72
N ARG A 203 5.10 -4.79 5.20
CA ARG A 203 4.48 -5.94 5.89
C ARG A 203 5.45 -7.11 6.05
N LEU A 204 6.33 -7.31 5.07
CA LEU A 204 7.38 -8.34 5.13
C LEU A 204 8.44 -7.97 6.18
N ALA A 205 8.84 -6.71 6.25
CA ALA A 205 9.82 -6.24 7.22
C ALA A 205 9.29 -6.35 8.66
N GLU A 206 8.02 -6.01 8.88
CA GLU A 206 7.36 -6.21 10.16
C GLU A 206 7.24 -7.69 10.50
N LEU A 207 6.82 -8.55 9.56
CA LEU A 207 6.78 -9.99 9.77
C LEU A 207 8.18 -10.55 10.09
N TYR A 208 9.22 -10.05 9.44
CA TYR A 208 10.58 -10.45 9.74
C TYR A 208 10.96 -10.11 11.19
N TYR A 209 10.65 -8.91 11.64
CA TYR A 209 10.82 -8.53 13.04
C TYR A 209 10.05 -9.44 13.99
N VAL A 210 8.80 -9.77 13.67
CA VAL A 210 7.97 -10.67 14.47
C VAL A 210 8.57 -12.07 14.58
N VAL A 211 8.96 -12.69 13.46
CA VAL A 211 9.51 -14.06 13.47
C VAL A 211 10.93 -14.16 14.04
N LYS A 212 11.62 -13.02 14.17
CA LYS A 212 12.92 -12.94 14.88
C LYS A 212 12.77 -12.77 16.38
N SER A 213 11.55 -12.54 16.88
CA SER A 213 11.27 -12.44 18.30
C SER A 213 11.37 -13.80 19.00
N ASP A 214 11.61 -13.78 20.29
CA ASP A 214 11.69 -14.99 21.11
C ASP A 214 10.39 -15.80 21.05
N ASN A 215 10.52 -17.10 20.87
CA ASN A 215 9.40 -18.07 20.80
C ASN A 215 8.41 -17.85 19.63
N ALA A 216 8.75 -17.03 18.63
CA ALA A 216 7.93 -16.91 17.44
C ALA A 216 7.93 -18.23 16.64
N ASN A 217 6.80 -18.52 15.99
CA ASN A 217 6.70 -19.62 15.05
C ASN A 217 7.44 -19.26 13.76
N ASP A 218 8.33 -20.13 13.31
CA ASP A 218 9.15 -19.94 12.11
C ASP A 218 9.00 -21.16 11.17
N PRO A 219 7.85 -21.28 10.48
CA PRO A 219 7.53 -22.44 9.67
C PRO A 219 8.37 -22.49 8.38
N GLN A 220 8.37 -23.68 7.75
CA GLN A 220 8.94 -23.85 6.42
C GLN A 220 8.06 -23.17 5.35
N VAL A 221 8.69 -22.54 4.37
CA VAL A 221 8.00 -21.95 3.22
C VAL A 221 7.91 -22.97 2.09
N GLY A 222 6.75 -23.57 1.95
CA GLY A 222 6.47 -24.55 0.89
C GLY A 222 7.52 -25.65 0.77
N LYS A 223 8.03 -25.83 -0.42
CA LYS A 223 9.11 -26.80 -0.73
C LYS A 223 10.46 -26.11 -0.96
N THR A 224 10.60 -24.85 -0.61
CA THR A 224 11.81 -24.04 -0.87
C THR A 224 13.02 -24.52 -0.08
N GLY A 225 12.81 -25.24 1.03
CA GLY A 225 13.84 -25.56 2.00
C GLY A 225 14.21 -24.42 2.95
N LEU A 226 13.58 -23.26 2.79
CA LEU A 226 13.79 -22.09 3.64
C LEU A 226 12.74 -22.03 4.73
N LYS A 227 13.15 -21.59 5.92
CA LYS A 227 12.22 -21.12 6.95
C LYS A 227 11.66 -19.76 6.56
N LEU A 228 10.57 -19.36 7.20
CA LEU A 228 9.94 -18.05 6.98
C LEU A 228 10.93 -16.90 7.22
N SER A 229 11.69 -16.95 8.31
CA SER A 229 12.73 -15.96 8.61
C SER A 229 13.82 -15.90 7.53
N GLU A 230 14.25 -17.04 7.01
CA GLU A 230 15.28 -17.11 5.96
C GLU A 230 14.76 -16.59 4.60
N ALA A 231 13.50 -16.87 4.29
CA ALA A 231 12.86 -16.36 3.08
C ALA A 231 12.69 -14.83 3.14
N LEU A 232 12.22 -14.33 4.29
CA LEU A 232 12.09 -12.88 4.53
C LEU A 232 13.44 -12.18 4.46
N GLU A 233 14.47 -12.74 5.11
CA GLU A 233 15.82 -12.19 5.06
C GLU A 233 16.34 -12.08 3.63
N LYS A 234 16.20 -13.15 2.86
CA LYS A 234 16.63 -13.18 1.45
C LYS A 234 15.94 -12.11 0.60
N ILE A 235 14.65 -11.88 0.79
CA ILE A 235 13.89 -10.85 0.08
C ILE A 235 14.35 -9.47 0.54
N LEU A 236 14.38 -9.25 1.85
CA LEU A 236 14.63 -7.93 2.43
C LEU A 236 16.08 -7.47 2.21
N ASP A 237 17.07 -8.34 2.33
CA ASP A 237 18.48 -7.97 2.11
C ASP A 237 18.69 -7.40 0.69
N ARG A 238 18.03 -7.97 -0.33
CA ARG A 238 18.13 -7.48 -1.70
C ARG A 238 17.31 -6.22 -1.94
N TRP A 239 16.08 -6.19 -1.45
CA TRP A 239 15.17 -5.06 -1.62
C TRP A 239 15.68 -3.82 -0.89
N VAL A 240 16.08 -3.96 0.37
CA VAL A 240 16.67 -2.88 1.17
C VAL A 240 17.98 -2.41 0.55
N GLY A 241 18.82 -3.33 0.09
CA GLY A 241 20.07 -2.99 -0.60
C GLY A 241 19.82 -2.13 -1.85
N TRP A 242 18.81 -2.48 -2.65
CA TRP A 242 18.45 -1.68 -3.82
C TRP A 242 17.98 -0.26 -3.44
N PHE A 243 17.14 -0.12 -2.42
CA PHE A 243 16.72 1.21 -1.94
C PHE A 243 17.89 1.99 -1.33
N MET A 244 18.82 1.32 -0.63
CA MET A 244 20.01 1.94 -0.09
C MET A 244 20.90 2.55 -1.17
N ASP A 245 20.99 1.89 -2.32
CA ASP A 245 21.79 2.37 -3.47
C ASP A 245 21.06 3.44 -4.29
N ASN A 246 19.73 3.50 -4.22
CA ASN A 246 18.92 4.35 -5.09
C ASN A 246 18.13 5.45 -4.35
N THR A 247 18.21 5.56 -3.04
CA THR A 247 17.62 6.67 -2.28
C THR A 247 18.65 7.80 -2.14
N ILE A 248 18.20 9.02 -2.37
CA ILE A 248 19.04 10.22 -2.34
C ILE A 248 18.73 11.00 -1.06
N LEU A 249 19.72 11.22 -0.21
CA LEU A 249 19.69 12.24 0.84
C LEU A 249 20.53 13.43 0.35
N GLY A 250 19.85 14.54 0.05
CA GLY A 250 20.45 15.72 -0.57
C GLY A 250 20.04 15.91 -2.04
N LYS A 251 20.89 16.53 -2.83
CA LYS A 251 20.71 16.82 -4.25
C LYS A 251 21.74 16.07 -5.10
N ALA A 252 21.29 15.41 -6.13
CA ALA A 252 22.19 14.83 -7.12
C ALA A 252 22.93 15.93 -7.90
N ASN A 253 24.23 15.72 -8.15
CA ASN A 253 25.07 16.71 -8.82
C ASN A 253 24.94 16.73 -10.35
N GLY A 254 24.04 15.93 -10.91
CA GLY A 254 23.76 15.88 -12.35
C GLY A 254 22.58 15.00 -12.67
N GLU A 255 22.20 15.04 -13.94
CA GLU A 255 21.11 14.27 -14.49
C GLU A 255 21.61 13.40 -15.64
N LYS A 256 20.89 12.34 -15.93
CA LYS A 256 21.05 11.50 -17.11
C LYS A 256 19.72 11.34 -17.83
N THR A 257 19.77 11.35 -19.15
CA THR A 257 18.60 11.15 -20.02
C THR A 257 18.77 9.86 -20.79
N PHE A 258 17.69 9.11 -20.93
CA PHE A 258 17.62 7.88 -21.71
C PHE A 258 16.19 7.63 -22.21
N SER A 259 16.05 6.80 -23.24
CA SER A 259 14.73 6.38 -23.75
C SER A 259 14.39 4.98 -23.29
N ALA A 260 13.12 4.77 -22.95
CA ALA A 260 12.57 3.46 -22.62
C ALA A 260 11.08 3.39 -23.01
N LYS A 261 10.50 2.20 -22.93
CA LYS A 261 9.08 1.96 -23.24
C LYS A 261 8.37 1.40 -22.03
N TYR A 262 7.09 1.77 -21.87
CA TYR A 262 6.18 1.15 -20.90
C TYR A 262 5.54 -0.13 -21.48
N GLU A 263 6.37 -1.10 -21.86
CA GLU A 263 5.85 -2.38 -22.36
C GLU A 263 5.06 -3.14 -21.25
N PRO A 264 4.09 -3.97 -21.61
CA PRO A 264 3.62 -4.22 -22.99
C PRO A 264 2.53 -3.26 -23.48
N TYR A 265 2.11 -2.31 -22.66
CA TYR A 265 0.91 -1.49 -22.88
C TYR A 265 1.18 -0.26 -23.74
N ASP A 266 2.38 0.31 -23.66
CA ASP A 266 2.81 1.41 -24.49
C ASP A 266 4.17 1.08 -25.12
N THR A 267 4.18 0.94 -26.43
CA THR A 267 5.39 0.65 -27.21
C THR A 267 6.08 1.92 -27.73
N THR A 268 5.60 3.09 -27.35
CA THR A 268 6.19 4.37 -27.74
C THR A 268 7.47 4.62 -26.94
N GLU A 269 8.55 4.96 -27.61
CA GLU A 269 9.77 5.43 -26.95
C GLU A 269 9.47 6.73 -26.20
N THR A 270 9.72 6.72 -24.90
CA THR A 270 9.59 7.88 -24.03
C THR A 270 10.95 8.24 -23.48
N GLU A 271 11.28 9.53 -23.54
CA GLU A 271 12.52 10.06 -22.97
C GLU A 271 12.30 10.36 -21.48
N PHE A 272 13.21 9.86 -20.65
CA PHE A 272 13.22 10.07 -19.21
C PHE A 272 14.48 10.79 -18.79
N THR A 273 14.35 11.76 -17.90
CA THR A 273 15.47 12.43 -17.24
C THR A 273 15.38 12.16 -15.75
N ILE A 274 16.44 11.58 -15.19
CA ILE A 274 16.53 11.24 -13.77
C ILE A 274 17.86 11.67 -13.18
N PRO A 275 17.99 11.78 -11.85
CA PRO A 275 19.26 12.02 -11.18
C PRO A 275 20.34 11.02 -11.62
N ASP A 276 21.54 11.51 -11.91
CA ASP A 276 22.72 10.68 -12.19
C ASP A 276 23.56 10.50 -10.93
N LEU A 277 23.32 9.44 -10.19
CA LEU A 277 24.00 9.15 -8.92
C LEU A 277 25.51 8.96 -9.10
N SER A 278 25.97 8.64 -10.31
CA SER A 278 27.42 8.52 -10.61
C SER A 278 28.17 9.86 -10.54
N LYS A 279 27.44 10.98 -10.57
CA LYS A 279 27.99 12.34 -10.42
C LYS A 279 28.12 12.76 -8.95
N GLY A 280 27.68 11.90 -8.03
CA GLY A 280 27.66 12.17 -6.61
C GLY A 280 26.42 12.92 -6.15
N ILE A 281 26.29 13.01 -4.84
CA ILE A 281 25.18 13.66 -4.13
C ILE A 281 25.81 14.70 -3.21
N THR A 282 25.22 15.90 -3.15
CA THR A 282 25.56 16.92 -2.15
C THR A 282 24.44 16.94 -1.11
N ASP A 283 24.76 16.50 0.10
CA ASP A 283 23.82 16.53 1.21
C ASP A 283 23.70 17.96 1.74
N ASP A 284 22.48 18.51 1.71
CA ASP A 284 22.13 19.83 2.24
C ASP A 284 21.40 19.76 3.60
N GLY A 285 21.21 18.55 4.13
CA GLY A 285 20.49 18.31 5.38
C GLY A 285 18.96 18.36 5.27
N GLU A 286 18.41 18.76 4.13
CA GLU A 286 16.97 19.00 3.94
C GLU A 286 16.36 18.18 2.80
N SER A 287 17.02 18.17 1.66
CA SER A 287 16.52 17.52 0.44
C SER A 287 16.64 16.01 0.52
N PHE A 288 15.70 15.33 -0.12
CA PHE A 288 15.76 13.89 -0.33
C PHE A 288 14.90 13.53 -1.55
N SER A 289 15.12 12.34 -2.10
CA SER A 289 14.19 11.73 -3.04
C SER A 289 14.35 10.21 -3.06
N ILE A 290 13.24 9.53 -3.32
CA ILE A 290 13.20 8.08 -3.50
C ILE A 290 12.84 7.77 -4.95
N PRO A 291 13.14 6.58 -5.48
CA PRO A 291 12.54 6.13 -6.71
C PRO A 291 11.02 6.27 -6.64
N SER A 292 10.39 6.82 -7.67
CA SER A 292 8.95 7.05 -7.70
C SER A 292 8.23 6.27 -8.79
N SER A 293 8.96 5.95 -9.87
CA SER A 293 8.40 5.24 -11.01
C SER A 293 9.40 4.26 -11.62
N LEU A 294 8.89 3.09 -12.00
CA LEU A 294 9.65 1.93 -12.45
C LEU A 294 9.16 1.43 -13.81
N ILE A 295 10.08 0.88 -14.60
CA ILE A 295 9.78 0.09 -15.79
C ILE A 295 10.41 -1.30 -15.62
N TRP A 296 9.71 -2.31 -16.08
CA TRP A 296 10.13 -3.70 -15.99
C TRP A 296 10.52 -4.25 -17.37
N SER A 297 11.38 -5.23 -17.39
CA SER A 297 11.73 -5.95 -18.60
C SER A 297 12.00 -7.42 -18.30
N GLY A 298 11.52 -8.28 -19.21
CA GLY A 298 11.67 -9.72 -19.07
C GLY A 298 10.59 -10.38 -18.20
N GLN A 299 10.92 -11.55 -17.70
CA GLN A 299 10.02 -12.34 -16.86
C GLN A 299 10.83 -13.24 -15.91
N PRO A 300 10.24 -13.71 -14.79
CA PRO A 300 10.90 -14.66 -13.91
C PRO A 300 11.09 -16.01 -14.58
N ASN A 301 11.87 -16.89 -13.94
CA ASN A 301 11.92 -18.30 -14.32
C ASN A 301 10.60 -18.99 -13.98
N ASP A 302 10.30 -20.13 -14.59
CA ASP A 302 9.20 -20.99 -14.11
C ASP A 302 9.41 -21.39 -12.66
N TRP A 303 8.37 -21.24 -11.83
CA TRP A 303 8.43 -21.68 -10.45
C TRP A 303 8.45 -23.21 -10.35
N LYS A 304 9.48 -23.73 -9.72
CA LYS A 304 9.68 -25.20 -9.50
C LYS A 304 9.65 -25.60 -8.02
N GLY A 305 9.16 -24.71 -7.16
CA GLY A 305 9.10 -24.94 -5.72
C GLY A 305 10.37 -24.56 -4.96
N THR A 306 11.39 -24.07 -5.64
CA THR A 306 12.66 -23.62 -5.04
C THR A 306 13.02 -22.25 -5.59
N TYR A 307 13.65 -21.42 -4.74
CA TYR A 307 14.15 -20.12 -5.17
C TYR A 307 15.25 -20.26 -6.23
N GLN A 308 15.16 -19.43 -7.25
CA GLN A 308 16.17 -19.26 -8.30
C GLN A 308 16.30 -17.76 -8.62
N ASP A 309 17.52 -17.29 -8.89
CA ASP A 309 17.74 -15.92 -9.34
C ASP A 309 17.10 -15.68 -10.72
N ASN A 310 16.33 -14.62 -10.84
CA ASN A 310 15.67 -14.21 -12.08
C ASN A 310 16.56 -13.28 -12.92
N ASN A 311 17.59 -13.84 -13.54
CA ASN A 311 18.57 -13.04 -14.29
C ASN A 311 17.97 -12.26 -15.49
N ASN A 312 16.79 -12.68 -15.98
CA ASN A 312 16.10 -12.08 -17.12
C ASN A 312 14.97 -11.11 -16.71
N LEU A 313 14.72 -10.93 -15.41
CA LEU A 313 13.73 -10.00 -14.90
C LEU A 313 14.45 -8.80 -14.30
N THR A 314 14.32 -7.64 -14.93
CA THR A 314 15.03 -6.42 -14.53
C THR A 314 14.08 -5.27 -14.27
N CYS A 315 14.54 -4.34 -13.44
CA CYS A 315 13.83 -3.12 -13.05
C CYS A 315 14.67 -1.90 -13.41
N THR A 316 14.05 -0.91 -14.04
CA THR A 316 14.67 0.37 -14.37
C THR A 316 13.91 1.52 -13.72
N ILE A 317 14.62 2.39 -12.99
CA ILE A 317 14.04 3.58 -12.39
C ILE A 317 13.89 4.63 -13.49
N VAL A 318 12.69 5.18 -13.64
CA VAL A 318 12.36 6.23 -14.62
C VAL A 318 11.86 7.52 -13.97
N GLY A 319 11.75 7.56 -12.65
CA GLY A 319 11.36 8.75 -11.92
C GLY A 319 11.85 8.73 -10.48
N TYR A 320 12.03 9.92 -9.91
CA TYR A 320 12.34 10.17 -8.51
C TYR A 320 11.39 11.22 -7.95
N GLY A 321 11.13 11.17 -6.66
CA GLY A 321 10.29 12.14 -5.98
C GLY A 321 10.36 12.04 -4.47
N ASP A 322 9.84 13.06 -3.82
CA ASP A 322 9.74 13.16 -2.36
C ASP A 322 8.33 13.55 -1.88
N GLY A 323 7.43 13.83 -2.81
CA GLY A 323 6.07 14.33 -2.50
C GLY A 323 5.03 13.23 -2.27
N ASP A 324 5.35 11.95 -2.48
CA ASP A 324 4.46 10.84 -2.08
C ASP A 324 4.79 10.40 -0.66
N LEU A 325 4.28 11.17 0.32
CA LEU A 325 4.65 11.04 1.73
C LEU A 325 4.32 9.65 2.29
N GLY A 326 3.24 9.04 1.86
CA GLY A 326 2.90 7.67 2.25
C GLY A 326 3.95 6.65 1.78
N CYS A 327 4.48 6.83 0.58
CA CYS A 327 5.55 5.96 0.07
C CYS A 327 6.87 6.18 0.81
N VAL A 328 7.24 7.43 1.10
CA VAL A 328 8.44 7.77 1.87
C VAL A 328 8.38 7.17 3.26
N SER A 329 7.27 7.39 3.97
CA SER A 329 7.05 6.84 5.30
C SER A 329 7.01 5.32 5.33
N SER A 330 6.40 4.67 4.33
CA SER A 330 6.38 3.20 4.21
C SER A 330 7.77 2.62 3.95
N LEU A 331 8.60 3.30 3.15
CA LEU A 331 10.01 2.93 3.00
C LEU A 331 10.74 3.06 4.33
N ALA A 332 10.60 4.19 5.02
CA ALA A 332 11.21 4.41 6.32
C ALA A 332 10.79 3.32 7.33
N ASN A 333 9.51 2.99 7.38
CA ASN A 333 8.96 1.93 8.24
C ASN A 333 9.62 0.57 7.95
N THR A 334 9.77 0.22 6.67
CA THR A 334 10.47 -1.00 6.24
C THR A 334 11.91 -1.03 6.75
N LEU A 335 12.65 0.07 6.58
CA LEU A 335 14.04 0.20 6.98
C LEU A 335 14.21 0.09 8.50
N ILE A 336 13.29 0.66 9.28
CA ILE A 336 13.29 0.62 10.74
C ILE A 336 13.06 -0.80 11.25
N TYR A 337 12.02 -1.49 10.74
CA TYR A 337 11.75 -2.89 11.11
C TYR A 337 12.91 -3.82 10.72
N TYR A 338 13.45 -3.65 9.50
CA TYR A 338 14.60 -4.42 9.05
C TYR A 338 15.80 -4.26 9.95
N ALA A 339 16.17 -3.02 10.29
CA ALA A 339 17.28 -2.73 11.19
C ALA A 339 17.06 -3.40 12.56
N LYS A 340 15.88 -3.27 13.11
CA LYS A 340 15.52 -3.87 14.41
C LYS A 340 15.59 -5.39 14.38
N ALA A 341 15.05 -6.02 13.35
CA ALA A 341 15.09 -7.48 13.16
C ALA A 341 16.52 -8.02 13.03
N LYS A 342 17.44 -7.21 12.48
CA LYS A 342 18.87 -7.51 12.39
C LYS A 342 19.65 -7.17 13.68
N GLY A 343 18.97 -6.71 14.74
CA GLY A 343 19.57 -6.46 16.07
C GLY A 343 20.25 -5.12 16.24
N VAL A 344 20.02 -4.14 15.36
CA VAL A 344 20.55 -2.78 15.54
C VAL A 344 19.87 -2.12 16.74
N ALA A 345 20.66 -1.55 17.64
CA ALA A 345 20.18 -0.88 18.85
C ALA A 345 20.17 0.65 18.69
N THR A 346 19.46 1.35 19.57
CA THR A 346 19.45 2.83 19.62
C THR A 346 20.85 3.40 19.78
N SER A 347 21.69 2.74 20.61
CA SER A 347 23.08 3.13 20.83
C SER A 347 23.96 3.09 19.57
N ASP A 348 23.50 2.42 18.52
CA ASP A 348 24.28 2.24 17.29
C ASP A 348 24.09 3.37 16.28
N MET A 349 23.28 4.40 16.58
CA MET A 349 22.98 5.48 15.63
C MET A 349 24.24 6.22 15.13
N ALA A 350 25.20 6.50 15.97
CA ALA A 350 26.47 7.14 15.57
C ALA A 350 27.27 6.25 14.60
N ALA A 351 27.29 4.93 14.85
CA ALA A 351 27.91 3.96 13.97
C ALA A 351 27.11 3.82 12.66
N ALA A 352 25.78 3.85 12.75
CA ALA A 352 24.86 3.81 11.60
C ALA A 352 25.08 5.01 10.68
N LYS A 353 25.18 6.22 11.22
CA LYS A 353 25.51 7.44 10.47
C LYS A 353 26.85 7.28 9.76
N THR A 354 27.90 6.91 10.50
CA THR A 354 29.26 6.72 9.94
C THR A 354 29.26 5.66 8.84
N SER A 355 28.53 4.56 9.03
CA SER A 355 28.39 3.49 8.03
C SER A 355 27.69 3.99 6.77
N TYR A 356 26.63 4.79 6.90
CA TYR A 356 25.91 5.37 5.78
C TYR A 356 26.76 6.39 5.00
N GLU A 357 27.42 7.30 5.69
CA GLU A 357 28.27 8.34 5.06
C GLU A 357 29.45 7.75 4.29
N ASN A 358 29.96 6.61 4.73
CA ASN A 358 31.07 5.90 4.08
C ASN A 358 30.61 4.71 3.22
N LYS A 359 29.31 4.59 2.95
CA LYS A 359 28.79 3.45 2.18
C LYS A 359 29.38 3.40 0.78
N THR A 360 29.64 2.19 0.37
CA THR A 360 29.84 1.81 -1.04
C THR A 360 28.51 1.32 -1.59
N THR A 361 28.51 0.50 -2.64
CA THR A 361 27.27 -0.16 -3.08
C THR A 361 26.77 -1.15 -2.03
N ALA A 362 25.47 -1.31 -1.89
CA ALA A 362 24.86 -2.24 -0.94
C ALA A 362 25.32 -3.69 -1.13
N SER A 363 25.66 -4.07 -2.37
CA SER A 363 26.21 -5.40 -2.68
C SER A 363 27.60 -5.64 -2.07
N ALA A 364 28.30 -4.60 -1.68
CA ALA A 364 29.61 -4.68 -1.00
C ALA A 364 29.49 -4.54 0.52
N ALA A 365 28.35 -4.12 1.05
CA ALA A 365 28.09 -3.99 2.47
C ALA A 365 27.89 -5.36 3.13
N SER A 366 28.40 -5.52 4.35
CA SER A 366 28.00 -6.65 5.19
C SER A 366 26.55 -6.50 5.65
N ALA A 367 25.92 -7.59 6.07
CA ALA A 367 24.56 -7.57 6.59
C ALA A 367 24.40 -6.62 7.80
N THR A 368 25.44 -6.49 8.64
CA THR A 368 25.44 -5.56 9.77
C THR A 368 25.50 -4.11 9.29
N GLU A 369 26.36 -3.80 8.33
CA GLU A 369 26.47 -2.45 7.76
C GLU A 369 25.17 -2.04 7.09
N LEU A 370 24.56 -2.92 6.28
CA LEU A 370 23.28 -2.64 5.62
C LEU A 370 22.17 -2.36 6.66
N ALA A 371 22.11 -3.13 7.74
CA ALA A 371 21.14 -2.93 8.80
C ALA A 371 21.35 -1.59 9.53
N GLN A 372 22.60 -1.23 9.86
CA GLN A 372 22.93 0.07 10.44
C GLN A 372 22.57 1.22 9.49
N GLN A 373 22.96 1.12 8.23
CA GLN A 373 22.62 2.12 7.20
C GLN A 373 21.11 2.28 7.06
N SER A 374 20.34 1.19 7.20
CA SER A 374 18.88 1.21 7.14
C SER A 374 18.26 2.03 8.27
N LEU A 375 18.74 1.87 9.50
CA LEU A 375 18.27 2.67 10.63
C LEU A 375 18.52 4.16 10.39
N TYR A 376 19.73 4.53 9.96
CA TYR A 376 20.06 5.92 9.68
C TYR A 376 19.21 6.49 8.54
N LEU A 377 19.11 5.77 7.42
CA LEU A 377 18.31 6.22 6.27
C LEU A 377 16.84 6.36 6.63
N GLY A 378 16.25 5.39 7.34
CA GLY A 378 14.86 5.45 7.78
C GLY A 378 14.59 6.67 8.66
N LYS A 379 15.47 6.96 9.64
CA LYS A 379 15.37 8.17 10.45
C LYS A 379 15.47 9.44 9.61
N GLN A 380 16.45 9.53 8.72
CA GLN A 380 16.66 10.71 7.88
C GLN A 380 15.47 10.99 6.94
N LEU A 381 14.84 9.96 6.42
CA LEU A 381 13.62 10.13 5.60
C LEU A 381 12.49 10.74 6.43
N LEU A 382 12.24 10.22 7.63
CA LEU A 382 11.19 10.77 8.52
C LEU A 382 11.51 12.20 8.98
N ASP A 383 12.76 12.49 9.36
CA ASP A 383 13.17 13.83 9.79
C ASP A 383 12.99 14.87 8.68
N ARG A 384 13.44 14.54 7.46
CA ARG A 384 13.37 15.46 6.32
C ARG A 384 11.94 15.63 5.81
N GLU A 385 11.17 14.56 5.79
CA GLU A 385 9.75 14.61 5.47
C GLU A 385 8.99 15.51 6.45
N TRP A 386 9.21 15.32 7.75
CA TRP A 386 8.63 16.13 8.81
C TRP A 386 9.02 17.61 8.69
N ASN A 387 10.29 17.90 8.50
CA ASN A 387 10.76 19.28 8.41
C ASN A 387 10.28 20.00 7.14
N LYS A 388 10.18 19.28 6.02
CA LYS A 388 9.84 19.87 4.73
C LYS A 388 8.34 20.09 4.53
N TYR A 389 7.51 19.16 5.02
CA TYR A 389 6.11 19.07 4.63
C TYR A 389 5.12 19.37 5.76
N ARG A 390 5.61 19.65 6.95
CA ARG A 390 4.74 19.96 8.09
C ARG A 390 4.19 21.37 7.99
N ASP A 391 2.90 21.50 8.20
CA ASP A 391 2.20 22.76 8.43
C ASP A 391 1.33 22.70 9.70
N ASP A 392 0.43 23.65 9.88
CA ASP A 392 -0.45 23.73 11.06
C ASP A 392 -1.51 22.61 11.14
N ILE A 393 -1.72 21.87 10.04
CA ILE A 393 -2.71 20.77 9.96
C ILE A 393 -2.01 19.42 10.14
N GLY A 394 -0.81 19.28 9.58
CA GLY A 394 -0.06 18.05 9.57
C GLY A 394 0.98 18.03 8.46
N LEU A 395 1.17 16.86 7.84
CA LEU A 395 2.06 16.73 6.70
C LEU A 395 1.25 16.80 5.40
N GLY A 396 1.54 17.80 4.57
CA GLY A 396 0.85 18.04 3.32
C GLY A 396 1.78 18.48 2.20
N VAL A 397 1.40 18.17 0.98
CA VAL A 397 2.16 18.51 -0.23
C VAL A 397 1.42 19.59 -1.00
N SER A 398 2.14 20.63 -1.40
CA SER A 398 1.59 21.61 -2.35
C SER A 398 1.40 20.93 -3.70
N ASP A 399 0.18 20.95 -4.19
CA ASP A 399 -0.22 20.31 -5.44
C ASP A 399 -1.08 21.27 -6.25
N HIS A 400 -1.09 21.08 -7.55
CA HIS A 400 -2.07 21.71 -8.41
C HIS A 400 -2.64 20.65 -9.36
N ASN A 401 -3.93 20.68 -9.54
CA ASN A 401 -4.60 19.72 -10.40
C ASN A 401 -5.22 20.44 -11.60
N THR A 402 -4.53 20.36 -12.73
CA THR A 402 -5.00 20.92 -14.01
C THR A 402 -6.32 20.28 -14.47
N ASN A 403 -6.67 19.13 -13.92
CA ASN A 403 -7.91 18.42 -14.21
C ASN A 403 -9.09 18.82 -13.31
N LEU A 404 -8.92 19.71 -12.32
CA LEU A 404 -10.03 20.20 -11.49
C LEU A 404 -11.15 20.84 -12.32
N LYS A 405 -10.85 21.40 -13.48
CA LYS A 405 -11.84 21.87 -14.44
C LYS A 405 -12.91 20.84 -14.79
N ARG A 406 -12.60 19.54 -14.65
CA ARG A 406 -13.58 18.44 -14.84
C ARG A 406 -14.78 18.55 -13.91
N LEU A 407 -14.68 19.22 -12.77
CA LEU A 407 -15.81 19.47 -11.88
C LEU A 407 -16.96 20.17 -12.63
N TRP A 408 -16.63 21.09 -13.53
CA TRP A 408 -17.60 21.88 -14.30
C TRP A 408 -17.81 21.38 -15.73
N GLU A 409 -16.77 20.84 -16.34
CA GLU A 409 -16.80 20.42 -17.75
C GLU A 409 -17.36 19.01 -17.95
N THR A 410 -17.09 18.09 -17.01
CA THR A 410 -17.61 16.73 -17.12
C THR A 410 -19.12 16.71 -16.89
N LYS A 411 -19.84 16.24 -17.90
CA LYS A 411 -21.28 16.08 -17.85
C LYS A 411 -21.65 14.63 -17.61
N LEU A 412 -22.61 14.40 -16.74
CA LEU A 412 -23.14 13.07 -16.50
C LEU A 412 -23.87 12.59 -17.76
N ALA A 413 -23.40 11.49 -18.33
CA ALA A 413 -24.07 10.80 -19.42
C ALA A 413 -24.84 9.62 -18.83
N LEU A 414 -26.14 9.71 -18.79
CA LEU A 414 -26.98 8.60 -18.34
C LEU A 414 -27.22 7.61 -19.49
N PRO A 415 -27.21 6.30 -19.21
CA PRO A 415 -27.47 5.31 -20.24
C PRO A 415 -28.91 5.47 -20.78
N ASP A 416 -29.05 5.43 -22.09
CA ASP A 416 -30.34 5.42 -22.75
C ASP A 416 -31.07 4.06 -22.60
N GLY A 417 -30.43 3.11 -21.96
CA GLY A 417 -30.91 1.76 -21.74
C GLY A 417 -30.60 0.79 -22.86
N THR A 418 -29.83 1.21 -23.87
CA THR A 418 -29.38 0.35 -24.97
C THR A 418 -27.98 -0.20 -24.67
N ARG A 419 -27.78 -1.51 -24.87
CA ARG A 419 -26.44 -2.10 -24.77
C ARG A 419 -25.57 -1.67 -25.95
N ALA A 420 -24.24 -1.69 -25.74
CA ALA A 420 -23.27 -1.32 -26.78
C ALA A 420 -23.40 -2.13 -28.09
N ASN A 421 -23.97 -3.33 -28.04
CA ASN A 421 -24.25 -4.17 -29.20
C ASN A 421 -25.61 -3.91 -29.85
N GLY A 422 -26.35 -2.90 -29.42
CA GLY A 422 -27.67 -2.56 -29.95
C GLY A 422 -28.84 -3.45 -29.47
N GLU A 423 -28.56 -4.41 -28.59
CA GLU A 423 -29.61 -5.26 -28.02
C GLU A 423 -30.42 -4.53 -26.94
N ASN A 424 -31.55 -5.14 -26.59
CA ASN A 424 -32.58 -4.66 -25.69
C ASN A 424 -32.13 -3.71 -24.58
N LYS A 425 -32.93 -2.71 -24.30
CA LYS A 425 -32.73 -1.76 -23.19
C LYS A 425 -32.56 -2.48 -21.87
N VAL A 426 -31.44 -2.24 -21.23
CA VAL A 426 -31.12 -2.84 -19.92
C VAL A 426 -31.79 -2.07 -18.78
N LEU A 427 -31.71 -0.74 -18.83
CA LEU A 427 -32.29 0.18 -17.87
C LEU A 427 -32.70 1.45 -18.62
N SER A 428 -33.74 2.11 -18.20
CA SER A 428 -34.09 3.42 -18.74
C SER A 428 -33.39 4.53 -17.97
N ALA A 429 -33.03 5.62 -18.64
CA ALA A 429 -32.47 6.80 -18.02
C ALA A 429 -33.30 7.31 -16.83
N SER A 430 -34.62 7.14 -16.87
CA SER A 430 -35.53 7.51 -15.79
C SER A 430 -35.25 6.82 -14.45
N ARG A 431 -34.56 5.70 -14.43
CA ARG A 431 -34.14 5.04 -13.17
C ARG A 431 -33.00 5.74 -12.47
N TYR A 432 -32.27 6.58 -13.18
CA TYR A 432 -31.11 7.30 -12.66
C TYR A 432 -31.39 8.79 -12.43
N THR A 433 -32.56 9.26 -12.81
CA THR A 433 -32.97 10.65 -12.59
C THR A 433 -33.74 10.80 -11.30
N GLY A 434 -33.54 11.90 -10.61
CA GLY A 434 -34.25 12.18 -9.36
C GLY A 434 -33.46 13.07 -8.43
N THR A 435 -34.04 13.33 -7.27
CA THR A 435 -33.38 14.06 -6.19
C THR A 435 -32.74 13.08 -5.22
N MET A 436 -31.47 13.25 -4.96
CA MET A 436 -30.71 12.48 -3.98
C MET A 436 -31.04 12.93 -2.56
N PRO A 437 -30.72 12.13 -1.52
CA PRO A 437 -30.98 12.48 -0.13
C PRO A 437 -30.35 13.81 0.31
N ASN A 438 -29.23 14.22 -0.30
CA ASN A 438 -28.57 15.51 -0.05
C ASN A 438 -29.16 16.68 -0.86
N GLY A 439 -30.28 16.46 -1.58
CA GLY A 439 -30.92 17.49 -2.38
C GLY A 439 -30.40 17.67 -3.81
N ASP A 440 -29.31 17.03 -4.18
CA ASP A 440 -28.77 17.11 -5.55
C ASP A 440 -29.71 16.44 -6.55
N THR A 441 -29.87 17.07 -7.72
CA THR A 441 -30.70 16.52 -8.79
C THR A 441 -29.85 15.84 -9.85
N VAL A 442 -30.02 14.54 -9.98
CA VAL A 442 -29.36 13.71 -11.01
C VAL A 442 -30.22 13.71 -12.27
N LYS A 443 -29.65 14.14 -13.38
CA LYS A 443 -30.25 14.11 -14.72
C LYS A 443 -29.17 14.07 -15.80
N ASP A 444 -29.54 13.67 -17.00
CA ASP A 444 -28.62 13.69 -18.12
C ASP A 444 -28.07 15.10 -18.39
N GLY A 445 -26.78 15.18 -18.71
CA GLY A 445 -26.11 16.44 -19.01
C GLY A 445 -25.80 17.34 -17.80
N VAL A 446 -26.13 16.93 -16.56
CA VAL A 446 -25.78 17.71 -15.37
C VAL A 446 -24.25 17.70 -15.15
N ALA A 447 -23.68 18.82 -14.76
CA ALA A 447 -22.26 18.86 -14.45
C ALA A 447 -21.92 18.03 -13.21
N PHE A 448 -20.74 17.44 -13.18
CA PHE A 448 -20.30 16.60 -12.05
C PHE A 448 -20.40 17.33 -10.71
N VAL A 449 -20.00 18.59 -10.67
CA VAL A 449 -20.07 19.43 -9.46
C VAL A 449 -21.51 19.65 -8.95
N ASP A 450 -22.50 19.59 -9.84
CA ASP A 450 -23.91 19.82 -9.45
C ASP A 450 -24.54 18.63 -8.72
N ILE A 451 -23.85 17.47 -8.71
CA ILE A 451 -24.19 16.29 -7.92
C ILE A 451 -23.19 16.03 -6.79
N ARG A 452 -22.47 17.06 -6.40
CA ARG A 452 -21.47 17.09 -5.32
C ARG A 452 -21.64 18.35 -4.48
N SER A 453 -22.81 18.51 -3.88
CA SER A 453 -23.17 19.72 -3.10
C SER A 453 -22.15 20.04 -2.00
N ASN A 454 -21.54 19.02 -1.40
CA ASN A 454 -20.53 19.20 -0.35
C ASN A 454 -19.29 19.97 -0.83
N TYR A 455 -18.91 19.85 -2.11
CA TYR A 455 -17.83 20.66 -2.68
C TYR A 455 -18.18 22.14 -2.80
N LYS A 456 -19.48 22.44 -2.93
CA LYS A 456 -20.00 23.79 -3.05
C LYS A 456 -20.46 24.37 -1.72
N ASP A 457 -20.14 23.70 -0.62
CA ASP A 457 -20.58 24.12 0.70
C ASP A 457 -20.06 25.53 1.03
N THR A 458 -20.99 26.47 1.05
CA THR A 458 -20.71 27.85 1.40
C THR A 458 -20.89 28.13 2.90
N THR A 459 -21.39 27.15 3.65
CA THR A 459 -21.63 27.30 5.10
C THR A 459 -20.39 26.99 5.92
N GLY A 460 -19.49 26.16 5.40
CA GLY A 460 -18.32 25.64 6.11
C GLY A 460 -18.62 24.39 6.93
N GLU A 461 -19.78 23.76 6.73
CA GLU A 461 -20.14 22.52 7.42
C GLU A 461 -19.29 21.32 6.97
N TYR A 462 -19.00 21.24 5.66
CA TYR A 462 -18.24 20.14 5.06
C TYR A 462 -16.86 20.57 4.54
N MET A 463 -16.67 21.83 4.30
CA MET A 463 -15.40 22.39 3.83
C MET A 463 -15.00 23.58 4.69
N SER A 464 -13.82 23.50 5.30
CA SER A 464 -13.29 24.59 6.12
C SER A 464 -13.10 25.87 5.29
N LYS A 465 -13.41 27.00 5.90
CA LYS A 465 -13.15 28.35 5.35
C LYS A 465 -11.87 28.91 5.96
N ASP A 466 -11.09 29.54 5.13
CA ASP A 466 -9.92 30.29 5.56
C ASP A 466 -10.27 31.62 6.23
N ALA A 467 -9.25 32.41 6.61
CA ALA A 467 -9.40 33.72 7.19
C ALA A 467 -10.14 34.75 6.29
N ASN A 468 -10.22 34.48 4.98
CA ASN A 468 -10.95 35.28 4.01
C ASN A 468 -12.41 34.83 3.85
N GLY A 469 -12.81 33.80 4.57
CA GLY A 469 -14.14 33.21 4.50
C GLY A 469 -14.37 32.35 3.25
N LYS A 470 -13.31 31.92 2.57
CA LYS A 470 -13.35 31.13 1.35
C LYS A 470 -12.96 29.66 1.59
N THR A 471 -13.60 28.78 0.84
CA THR A 471 -13.24 27.35 0.76
C THR A 471 -12.26 27.10 -0.39
N MET A 472 -11.68 25.91 -0.44
CA MET A 472 -10.87 25.46 -1.58
C MET A 472 -11.68 25.49 -2.89
N TYR A 473 -12.98 25.17 -2.83
CA TYR A 473 -13.86 25.25 -4.00
C TYR A 473 -13.98 26.69 -4.53
N ASP A 474 -14.12 27.68 -3.64
CA ASP A 474 -14.25 29.07 -4.04
C ASP A 474 -13.01 29.54 -4.81
N TYR A 475 -11.81 29.24 -4.34
CA TYR A 475 -10.57 29.56 -5.03
C TYR A 475 -10.42 28.86 -6.38
N ALA A 476 -10.70 27.55 -6.43
CA ALA A 476 -10.65 26.80 -7.68
C ALA A 476 -11.67 27.33 -8.70
N LYS A 477 -12.88 27.70 -8.23
CA LYS A 477 -13.95 28.28 -9.05
C LYS A 477 -13.57 29.65 -9.61
N GLU A 478 -12.97 30.51 -8.80
CA GLU A 478 -12.48 31.81 -9.23
C GLU A 478 -11.40 31.67 -10.32
N CYS A 479 -10.47 30.75 -10.14
CA CYS A 479 -9.44 30.46 -11.14
C CYS A 479 -10.08 29.98 -12.45
N TYR A 480 -11.02 29.04 -12.37
CA TYR A 480 -11.73 28.52 -13.53
C TYR A 480 -12.56 29.59 -14.26
N ASP A 481 -13.30 30.41 -13.53
CA ASP A 481 -14.12 31.50 -14.10
C ASP A 481 -13.26 32.56 -14.81
N ALA A 482 -12.08 32.83 -14.27
CA ALA A 482 -11.18 33.83 -14.85
C ALA A 482 -10.46 33.34 -16.11
N LYS A 483 -10.11 32.04 -16.20
CA LYS A 483 -9.17 31.51 -17.20
C LYS A 483 -9.72 30.34 -18.01
N GLY A 484 -10.83 29.72 -17.63
CA GLY A 484 -11.35 28.48 -18.23
C GLY A 484 -10.53 27.24 -17.88
N ASN A 485 -9.60 27.34 -16.94
CA ASN A 485 -8.80 26.24 -16.43
C ASN A 485 -8.44 26.47 -14.95
N THR A 486 -7.78 25.51 -14.31
CA THR A 486 -7.35 25.57 -12.91
C THR A 486 -5.82 25.44 -12.76
N ASP A 487 -5.07 25.78 -13.81
CA ASP A 487 -3.63 25.54 -13.88
C ASP A 487 -2.83 26.38 -12.86
N ASP A 488 -3.37 27.52 -12.47
CA ASP A 488 -2.75 28.41 -11.47
C ASP A 488 -3.32 28.24 -10.06
N TYR A 489 -4.19 27.24 -9.85
CA TYR A 489 -4.72 26.96 -8.53
C TYR A 489 -3.88 25.92 -7.81
N TYR A 490 -3.20 26.33 -6.76
CA TYR A 490 -2.41 25.48 -5.88
C TYR A 490 -3.11 25.30 -4.53
N PHE A 491 -2.98 24.12 -3.96
CA PHE A 491 -3.51 23.78 -2.64
C PHE A 491 -2.57 22.82 -1.92
N THR A 492 -2.62 22.80 -0.60
CA THR A 492 -1.91 21.78 0.19
C THR A 492 -2.79 20.55 0.33
N LEU A 493 -2.28 19.41 -0.13
CA LEU A 493 -2.98 18.13 -0.08
C LEU A 493 -2.55 17.34 1.13
N HIS A 494 -3.45 17.21 2.12
CA HIS A 494 -3.32 16.33 3.28
C HIS A 494 -4.10 15.05 3.00
N ARG A 495 -3.45 14.02 2.48
CA ARG A 495 -4.12 12.75 2.17
C ARG A 495 -4.27 11.91 3.43
N PHE A 496 -5.47 11.44 3.70
CA PHE A 496 -5.78 10.61 4.85
C PHE A 496 -4.91 9.33 4.92
N TRP A 497 -4.72 8.65 3.79
CA TRP A 497 -3.90 7.46 3.75
C TRP A 497 -2.40 7.74 4.00
N HIS A 498 -1.87 8.86 3.50
CA HIS A 498 -0.51 9.31 3.84
C HIS A 498 -0.37 9.52 5.35
N ALA A 499 -1.35 10.18 5.97
CA ALA A 499 -1.36 10.37 7.42
C ALA A 499 -1.27 9.02 8.16
N GLY A 500 -1.98 7.99 7.68
CA GLY A 500 -1.90 6.64 8.23
C GLY A 500 -0.50 6.04 8.14
N ASP A 501 0.13 6.09 6.97
CA ASP A 501 1.49 5.55 6.77
C ASP A 501 2.55 6.32 7.57
N ILE A 502 2.42 7.65 7.64
CA ILE A 502 3.28 8.52 8.44
C ILE A 502 3.15 8.17 9.94
N MET A 503 1.92 8.06 10.44
CA MET A 503 1.68 7.69 11.83
C MET A 503 2.24 6.30 12.17
N MET A 504 2.09 5.34 11.26
CA MET A 504 2.68 4.01 11.42
C MET A 504 4.20 4.08 11.53
N ALA A 505 4.86 4.77 10.62
CA ALA A 505 6.32 4.86 10.59
C ALA A 505 6.88 5.61 11.83
N LEU A 506 6.26 6.72 12.22
CA LEU A 506 6.64 7.46 13.43
C LEU A 506 6.38 6.63 14.70
N GLY A 507 5.24 5.94 14.76
CA GLY A 507 4.91 5.05 15.87
C GLY A 507 5.89 3.88 15.99
N THR A 508 6.26 3.26 14.88
CA THR A 508 7.28 2.20 14.84
C THR A 508 8.65 2.70 15.31
N MET A 509 9.05 3.89 14.85
CA MET A 509 10.30 4.51 15.30
C MET A 509 10.27 4.75 16.83
N TYR A 510 9.20 5.32 17.33
CA TYR A 510 9.03 5.59 18.76
C TYR A 510 9.04 4.30 19.60
N GLU A 511 8.34 3.28 19.17
CA GLU A 511 8.24 2.00 19.90
C GLU A 511 9.54 1.21 19.90
N LEU A 512 10.21 1.12 18.75
CA LEU A 512 11.41 0.29 18.60
C LEU A 512 12.70 1.01 18.99
N TYR A 513 12.70 2.34 18.95
CA TYR A 513 13.84 3.20 19.21
C TYR A 513 13.43 4.44 20.01
N PRO A 514 12.92 4.26 21.25
CA PRO A 514 12.21 5.30 22.00
C PRO A 514 13.06 6.55 22.33
N ASP A 515 14.35 6.44 22.37
CA ASP A 515 15.24 7.56 22.73
C ASP A 515 15.77 8.34 21.53
N MET A 516 15.25 8.05 20.33
CA MET A 516 15.62 8.80 19.14
C MET A 516 14.72 10.01 18.95
N SER A 517 15.27 11.21 19.23
CA SER A 517 14.61 12.45 18.84
C SER A 517 14.65 12.63 17.32
N VAL A 518 13.59 13.24 16.79
CA VAL A 518 13.49 13.63 15.38
C VAL A 518 14.53 14.72 15.03
N ASN A 519 14.99 15.49 16.00
CA ASN A 519 16.04 16.49 15.83
C ASN A 519 17.19 16.21 16.80
N ASP A 520 18.39 16.00 16.28
CA ASP A 520 19.64 15.88 17.06
C ASP A 520 20.09 17.20 17.72
N ASP A 521 19.41 18.32 17.47
CA ASP A 521 19.64 19.60 18.13
C ASP A 521 18.90 19.66 19.47
N ASP A 522 19.47 18.93 20.41
CA ASP A 522 19.57 19.27 21.82
C ASP A 522 18.45 20.06 22.50
N THR A 523 17.43 19.37 22.81
CA THR A 523 16.91 19.42 24.20
C THR A 523 16.13 18.13 24.39
N PRO A 524 16.26 17.41 25.51
CA PRO A 524 15.36 16.30 25.76
C PRO A 524 13.95 16.83 25.54
N SER A 525 13.22 16.25 24.59
CA SER A 525 11.82 16.60 24.40
C SER A 525 11.18 16.45 25.76
N LYS A 526 10.78 17.55 26.36
CA LYS A 526 9.92 17.46 27.52
C LYS A 526 8.72 16.68 27.02
N ASP A 527 8.43 15.56 27.65
CA ASP A 527 7.25 14.79 27.32
C ASP A 527 6.07 15.73 27.13
N LEU A 528 5.40 15.61 25.99
CA LEU A 528 4.21 16.39 25.75
C LEU A 528 3.15 15.93 26.76
N VAL A 529 2.91 16.77 27.76
CA VAL A 529 1.89 16.52 28.75
C VAL A 529 0.65 17.31 28.35
N VAL A 530 -0.44 16.61 28.15
CA VAL A 530 -1.75 17.18 27.90
C VAL A 530 -2.51 17.23 29.20
N THR A 531 -3.12 18.37 29.51
CA THR A 531 -3.90 18.53 30.72
C THR A 531 -5.33 18.89 30.39
N PRO A 532 -6.33 18.17 30.88
CA PRO A 532 -6.20 16.97 31.72
C PRO A 532 -5.72 15.73 30.91
N SER A 533 -4.99 14.84 31.57
CA SER A 533 -4.51 13.59 30.95
C SER A 533 -5.59 12.53 30.75
N ASP A 534 -6.63 12.60 31.58
CA ASP A 534 -7.79 11.72 31.53
C ASP A 534 -9.07 12.57 31.51
N ILE A 535 -9.94 12.31 30.54
CA ILE A 535 -11.20 13.03 30.36
C ILE A 535 -12.34 12.03 30.19
N GLU A 536 -13.36 12.16 31.02
CA GLU A 536 -14.68 11.58 30.74
C GLU A 536 -15.58 12.67 30.19
N ILE A 537 -16.03 12.54 28.95
CA ILE A 537 -16.94 13.51 28.30
C ILE A 537 -18.27 12.82 28.02
N THR A 538 -19.35 13.42 28.47
CA THR A 538 -20.70 12.97 28.12
C THR A 538 -21.02 13.43 26.68
N VAL A 539 -21.80 12.66 25.95
CA VAL A 539 -22.20 13.01 24.58
C VAL A 539 -22.86 14.39 24.54
N GLY A 540 -22.27 15.31 23.82
CA GLY A 540 -22.72 16.70 23.71
C GLY A 540 -21.92 17.71 24.56
N GLU A 541 -20.98 17.25 25.35
CA GLU A 541 -20.04 18.08 26.09
C GLU A 541 -18.70 18.19 25.33
N SER A 542 -17.94 19.23 25.64
CA SER A 542 -16.59 19.42 25.11
C SER A 542 -15.67 19.92 26.22
N GLU A 543 -14.41 19.49 26.18
CA GLU A 543 -13.37 19.95 27.08
C GLU A 543 -12.17 20.47 26.25
N THR A 544 -11.47 21.48 26.80
CA THR A 544 -10.31 22.06 26.14
C THR A 544 -9.03 21.43 26.68
N LEU A 545 -8.33 20.70 25.82
CA LEU A 545 -7.02 20.16 26.13
C LEU A 545 -5.94 21.25 26.02
N LYS A 546 -5.02 21.28 26.97
CA LYS A 546 -3.94 22.25 26.99
C LYS A 546 -2.58 21.51 27.01
N PRO A 547 -1.74 21.70 26.01
CA PRO A 547 -0.38 21.18 26.06
C PRO A 547 0.49 21.98 27.04
N ASN A 548 1.48 21.35 27.58
CA ASN A 548 2.50 22.01 28.42
C ASN A 548 3.55 22.76 27.61
N GLN A 549 3.50 22.67 26.29
CA GLN A 549 4.42 23.33 25.37
C GLN A 549 3.67 24.35 24.52
N THR A 550 4.25 25.53 24.33
CA THR A 550 3.74 26.56 23.42
C THR A 550 4.04 26.19 21.98
N GLY A 551 3.03 26.32 21.10
CA GLY A 551 3.17 26.00 19.69
C GLY A 551 2.68 24.59 19.28
N CYS A 552 2.19 23.79 20.23
CA CYS A 552 1.49 22.55 19.89
C CYS A 552 0.03 22.82 19.57
N THR A 553 -0.42 22.32 18.44
CA THR A 553 -1.84 22.27 18.05
C THR A 553 -2.25 20.80 17.96
N PHE A 554 -3.45 20.48 18.45
CA PHE A 554 -4.02 19.12 18.42
C PHE A 554 -4.90 18.93 17.20
#